data_10518d866918cfc06efedee74a31923d
#
_entry.id   10518d866918cfc06efedee74a31923d
#
_cell.length_a   1.000
_cell.length_b   1.000
_cell.length_c   1.000
_cell.angle_alpha   90.00
_cell.angle_beta   90.00
_cell.angle_gamma   90.00
#
_symmetry.space_group_name_H-M   'P 1'
#
loop_
_entity.id
_entity.type
_entity.pdbx_description
1 polymer ?
#
loop_
_entity_poly.entity_id
_entity_poly.type
_entity_poly.pdbx_seq_one_letter_code
_entity_poly.pdbx_strand_id
1 'polypeptide(L)'
;MRKKILILAFLTLIMALVFVFAGLKDFDEYALKNRFLQIAAIVIVAICIAISTVIFQTLCNNKILTPAIIGLDSLYMLLQSALVFSLGSANLSVYRNDINFLITLACMVVFSLGLYKILFSSDKSIYLIMLLGLIFGTLFSTLSSFFEILIDPDEFMIIQGRMFASFDNVAFDVLALAYIVTLLSFIWIFRYMKFLDPLSLGKDLSIN
;
A
#
# COMPACT_ATOMS: atom_id res chain seq x y z
N MET A 1 -13.79 -11.85 -22.69
CA MET A 1 -12.94 -11.44 -21.55
C MET A 1 -11.50 -11.97 -21.66
N ARG A 2 -11.25 -13.27 -21.84
CA ARG A 2 -9.91 -13.87 -21.92
C ARG A 2 -8.95 -13.20 -22.93
N LYS A 3 -9.40 -12.86 -24.17
CA LYS A 3 -8.57 -12.19 -25.17
C LYS A 3 -8.07 -10.81 -24.73
N LYS A 4 -8.89 -10.01 -24.03
CA LYS A 4 -8.49 -8.69 -23.51
C LYS A 4 -7.43 -8.81 -22.42
N ILE A 5 -7.57 -9.81 -21.53
CA ILE A 5 -6.60 -10.09 -20.47
C ILE A 5 -5.25 -10.53 -21.05
N LEU A 6 -5.28 -11.41 -22.07
CA LEU A 6 -4.06 -11.85 -22.77
C LEU A 6 -3.34 -10.69 -23.48
N ILE A 7 -4.09 -9.78 -24.12
CA ILE A 7 -3.51 -8.61 -24.77
C ILE A 7 -2.86 -7.69 -23.72
N LEU A 8 -3.54 -7.44 -22.60
CA LEU A 8 -2.97 -6.63 -21.51
C LEU A 8 -1.71 -7.28 -20.91
N ALA A 9 -1.75 -8.58 -20.64
CA ALA A 9 -0.60 -9.30 -20.12
C ALA A 9 0.59 -9.28 -21.09
N PHE A 10 0.34 -9.41 -22.40
CA PHE A 10 1.36 -9.31 -23.43
C PHE A 10 1.96 -7.91 -23.51
N LEU A 11 1.12 -6.88 -23.45
CA LEU A 11 1.56 -5.48 -23.46
C LEU A 11 2.41 -5.14 -22.23
N THR A 12 1.99 -5.56 -21.02
CA THR A 12 2.77 -5.36 -19.80
C THR A 12 4.11 -6.09 -19.84
N LEU A 13 4.15 -7.30 -20.41
CA LEU A 13 5.41 -8.05 -20.59
C LEU A 13 6.36 -7.32 -21.55
N ILE A 14 5.86 -6.80 -22.67
CA ILE A 14 6.67 -6.02 -23.61
C ILE A 14 7.21 -4.77 -22.94
N MET A 15 6.36 -4.03 -22.22
CA MET A 15 6.81 -2.81 -21.51
C MET A 15 7.86 -3.12 -20.46
N ALA A 16 7.72 -4.22 -19.71
CA ALA A 16 8.73 -4.67 -18.75
C ALA A 16 10.07 -5.02 -19.44
N LEU A 17 10.03 -5.73 -20.56
CA LEU A 17 11.24 -6.02 -21.34
C LEU A 17 11.90 -4.75 -21.89
N VAL A 18 11.11 -3.85 -22.45
CA VAL A 18 11.62 -2.55 -22.93
C VAL A 18 12.27 -1.80 -21.78
N PHE A 19 11.64 -1.73 -20.60
CA PHE A 19 12.21 -1.06 -19.41
C PHE A 19 13.56 -1.65 -19.00
N VAL A 20 13.71 -2.98 -19.02
CA VAL A 20 14.96 -3.65 -18.64
C VAL A 20 16.08 -3.34 -19.62
N PHE A 21 15.80 -3.37 -20.91
CA PHE A 21 16.84 -3.33 -21.95
C PHE A 21 17.02 -1.97 -22.62
N ALA A 22 16.03 -1.06 -22.56
CA ALA A 22 16.14 0.26 -23.17
C ALA A 22 17.20 1.15 -22.49
N GLY A 23 18.11 1.72 -23.29
CA GLY A 23 19.09 2.69 -22.82
C GLY A 23 20.28 2.14 -22.03
N LEU A 24 20.50 0.83 -22.02
CA LEU A 24 21.74 0.23 -21.55
C LEU A 24 22.82 0.50 -22.62
N LYS A 25 23.73 1.45 -22.36
CA LYS A 25 24.81 1.79 -23.30
C LYS A 25 25.94 0.75 -23.30
N ASP A 26 26.20 0.10 -22.20
CA ASP A 26 27.04 -1.09 -22.04
C ASP A 26 26.27 -2.00 -21.07
N PHE A 27 26.41 -3.34 -21.23
CA PHE A 27 25.77 -4.30 -20.33
C PHE A 27 26.32 -4.13 -18.89
N ASP A 28 25.99 -3.00 -18.26
CA ASP A 28 26.34 -2.74 -16.87
C ASP A 28 25.50 -3.66 -15.97
N GLU A 29 26.17 -4.64 -15.39
CA GLU A 29 25.57 -5.64 -14.51
C GLU A 29 24.85 -4.99 -13.33
N TYR A 30 25.38 -3.88 -12.82
CA TYR A 30 24.79 -3.11 -11.74
C TYR A 30 23.44 -2.48 -12.15
N ALA A 31 23.43 -1.83 -13.32
CA ALA A 31 22.21 -1.21 -13.85
C ALA A 31 21.12 -2.26 -14.13
N LEU A 32 21.51 -3.41 -14.68
CA LEU A 32 20.60 -4.52 -14.95
C LEU A 32 20.00 -5.07 -13.65
N LYS A 33 20.81 -5.34 -12.64
CA LYS A 33 20.36 -5.81 -11.32
C LYS A 33 19.37 -4.83 -10.68
N ASN A 34 19.65 -3.52 -10.74
CA ASN A 34 18.77 -2.50 -10.17
C ASN A 34 17.41 -2.47 -10.89
N ARG A 35 17.38 -2.55 -12.21
CA ARG A 35 16.14 -2.60 -12.99
C ARG A 35 15.30 -3.85 -12.70
N PHE A 36 15.94 -5.00 -12.48
CA PHE A 36 15.22 -6.20 -12.04
C PHE A 36 14.60 -6.03 -10.65
N LEU A 37 15.31 -5.39 -9.71
CA LEU A 37 14.77 -5.09 -8.38
C LEU A 37 13.57 -4.13 -8.47
N GLN A 38 13.64 -3.12 -9.34
CA GLN A 38 12.53 -2.19 -9.58
C GLN A 38 11.29 -2.91 -10.11
N ILE A 39 11.45 -3.77 -11.12
CA ILE A 39 10.34 -4.57 -11.67
C ILE A 39 9.77 -5.49 -10.58
N ALA A 40 10.61 -6.16 -9.81
CA ALA A 40 10.16 -7.03 -8.74
C ALA A 40 9.33 -6.24 -7.70
N ALA A 41 9.77 -5.03 -7.34
CA ALA A 41 9.02 -4.14 -6.45
C ALA A 41 7.67 -3.71 -7.06
N ILE A 42 7.65 -3.31 -8.33
CA ILE A 42 6.40 -2.92 -9.02
C ILE A 42 5.41 -4.09 -9.06
N VAL A 43 5.88 -5.28 -9.38
CA VAL A 43 5.02 -6.48 -9.47
C VAL A 43 4.39 -6.81 -8.11
N ILE A 44 5.18 -6.83 -7.03
CA ILE A 44 4.63 -7.15 -5.70
C ILE A 44 3.62 -6.11 -5.24
N VAL A 45 3.91 -4.82 -5.43
CA VAL A 45 3.00 -3.72 -5.09
C VAL A 45 1.70 -3.83 -5.89
N ALA A 46 1.79 -4.08 -7.21
CA ALA A 46 0.63 -4.24 -8.07
C ALA A 46 -0.26 -5.42 -7.63
N ILE A 47 0.34 -6.54 -7.26
CA ILE A 47 -0.39 -7.71 -6.74
C ILE A 47 -1.08 -7.38 -5.42
N CYS A 48 -0.38 -6.72 -4.47
CA CYS A 48 -0.95 -6.32 -3.19
C CYS A 48 -2.15 -5.38 -3.37
N ILE A 49 -2.02 -4.35 -4.23
CA ILE A 49 -3.10 -3.41 -4.52
C ILE A 49 -4.29 -4.12 -5.18
N ALA A 50 -4.05 -4.97 -6.16
CA ALA A 50 -5.12 -5.68 -6.86
C ALA A 50 -5.94 -6.56 -5.89
N ILE A 51 -5.27 -7.35 -5.06
CA ILE A 51 -5.95 -8.27 -4.15
C ILE A 51 -6.65 -7.52 -3.01
N SER A 52 -5.99 -6.55 -2.38
CA SER A 52 -6.63 -5.75 -1.33
C SER A 52 -7.86 -5.00 -1.86
N THR A 53 -7.79 -4.48 -3.09
CA THR A 53 -8.91 -3.80 -3.74
C THR A 53 -10.07 -4.76 -4.00
N VAL A 54 -9.81 -5.95 -4.55
CA VAL A 54 -10.88 -6.95 -4.81
C VAL A 54 -11.55 -7.38 -3.51
N ILE A 55 -10.77 -7.67 -2.46
CA ILE A 55 -11.31 -8.05 -1.16
C ILE A 55 -12.18 -6.93 -0.59
N PHE A 56 -11.68 -5.69 -0.64
CA PHE A 56 -12.41 -4.53 -0.13
C PHE A 56 -13.71 -4.28 -0.89
N GLN A 57 -13.69 -4.37 -2.21
CA GLN A 57 -14.88 -4.26 -3.07
C GLN A 57 -15.92 -5.34 -2.77
N THR A 58 -15.46 -6.55 -2.50
CA THR A 58 -16.34 -7.67 -2.12
C THR A 58 -16.97 -7.44 -0.76
N LEU A 59 -16.21 -7.01 0.24
CA LEU A 59 -16.72 -6.69 1.58
C LEU A 59 -17.72 -5.54 1.57
N CYS A 60 -17.48 -4.52 0.76
CA CYS A 60 -18.38 -3.38 0.62
C CYS A 60 -19.53 -3.62 -0.36
N ASN A 61 -19.55 -4.76 -1.04
CA ASN A 61 -20.47 -5.05 -2.15
C ASN A 61 -20.58 -3.90 -3.16
N ASN A 62 -19.45 -3.25 -3.42
CA ASN A 62 -19.38 -2.09 -4.32
C ASN A 62 -18.05 -2.07 -5.07
N LYS A 63 -18.12 -2.18 -6.40
CA LYS A 63 -16.96 -2.28 -7.31
C LYS A 63 -16.21 -0.96 -7.53
N ILE A 64 -16.73 0.16 -7.03
CA ILE A 64 -16.12 1.49 -7.20
C ILE A 64 -15.17 1.80 -6.03
N LEU A 65 -15.39 1.18 -4.87
CA LEU A 65 -14.64 1.48 -3.66
C LEU A 65 -13.25 0.83 -3.67
N THR A 66 -12.28 1.60 -3.20
CA THR A 66 -10.90 1.14 -2.97
C THR A 66 -10.51 1.40 -1.52
N PRO A 67 -9.52 0.67 -0.95
CA PRO A 67 -9.05 0.91 0.42
C PRO A 67 -8.57 2.35 0.66
N ALA A 68 -8.08 3.04 -0.36
CA ALA A 68 -7.62 4.44 -0.27
C ALA A 68 -8.73 5.41 0.16
N ILE A 69 -10.00 5.12 -0.17
CA ILE A 69 -11.15 5.98 0.23
C ILE A 69 -11.30 6.09 1.75
N ILE A 70 -10.81 5.11 2.52
CA ILE A 70 -10.83 5.15 4.00
C ILE A 70 -9.78 6.13 4.56
N GLY A 71 -8.93 6.71 3.71
CA GLY A 71 -7.87 7.63 4.13
C GLY A 71 -6.62 6.93 4.63
N LEU A 72 -6.35 5.69 4.19
CA LEU A 72 -5.14 4.96 4.58
C LEU A 72 -3.87 5.64 4.10
N ASP A 73 -3.91 6.33 2.96
CA ASP A 73 -2.78 7.11 2.44
C ASP A 73 -2.46 8.29 3.37
N SER A 74 -3.51 9.02 3.81
CA SER A 74 -3.35 10.12 4.78
C SER A 74 -2.89 9.63 6.14
N LEU A 75 -3.32 8.43 6.56
CA LEU A 75 -2.84 7.77 7.77
C LEU A 75 -1.33 7.47 7.69
N TYR A 76 -0.86 6.97 6.56
CA TYR A 76 0.57 6.73 6.34
C TYR A 76 1.37 8.02 6.49
N MET A 77 0.90 9.11 5.88
CA MET A 77 1.52 10.44 5.98
C MET A 77 1.58 10.92 7.43
N LEU A 78 0.47 10.82 8.14
CA LEU A 78 0.41 11.16 9.56
C LEU A 78 1.41 10.37 10.39
N LEU A 79 1.52 9.06 10.15
CA LEU A 79 2.46 8.22 10.88
C LEU A 79 3.91 8.61 10.59
N GLN A 80 4.27 8.88 9.33
CA GLN A 80 5.61 9.32 8.98
C GLN A 80 5.95 10.69 9.58
N SER A 81 5.04 11.67 9.49
CA SER A 81 5.24 13.01 10.08
C SER A 81 5.35 12.93 11.61
N ALA A 82 4.49 12.15 12.27
CA ALA A 82 4.55 11.96 13.71
C ALA A 82 5.83 11.23 14.16
N LEU A 83 6.32 10.25 13.43
CA LEU A 83 7.57 9.55 13.72
C LEU A 83 8.78 10.50 13.59
N VAL A 84 8.83 11.30 12.54
CA VAL A 84 9.92 12.27 12.37
C VAL A 84 9.85 13.37 13.42
N PHE A 85 8.67 13.89 13.70
CA PHE A 85 8.49 14.89 14.75
C PHE A 85 8.91 14.39 16.13
N SER A 86 8.61 13.14 16.49
CA SER A 86 8.88 12.59 17.82
C SER A 86 10.32 12.10 18.01
N LEU A 87 10.93 11.55 16.97
CA LEU A 87 12.25 10.89 17.05
C LEU A 87 13.37 11.69 16.38
N GLY A 88 13.01 12.66 15.52
CA GLY A 88 13.94 13.38 14.66
C GLY A 88 14.40 12.56 13.46
N SER A 89 14.69 13.22 12.36
CA SER A 89 15.13 12.56 11.11
C SER A 89 16.46 11.85 11.26
N ALA A 90 17.37 12.38 12.07
CA ALA A 90 18.68 11.80 12.33
C ALA A 90 18.58 10.40 12.96
N ASN A 91 17.63 10.19 13.87
CA ASN A 91 17.38 8.89 14.48
C ASN A 91 16.77 7.90 13.48
N LEU A 92 15.91 8.35 12.58
CA LEU A 92 15.31 7.50 11.54
C LEU A 92 16.31 7.12 10.45
N SER A 93 17.34 7.94 10.22
CA SER A 93 18.45 7.58 9.31
C SER A 93 19.45 6.61 9.96
N VAL A 94 19.49 6.54 11.28
CA VAL A 94 20.24 5.53 12.05
C VAL A 94 19.49 4.20 12.10
N TYR A 95 18.14 4.23 12.13
CA TYR A 95 17.35 3.01 11.94
C TYR A 95 17.46 2.58 10.48
N ARG A 96 17.96 1.38 10.29
CA ARG A 96 18.01 0.70 8.98
C ARG A 96 16.63 0.79 8.33
N ASN A 97 16.59 0.93 7.02
CA ASN A 97 15.34 1.05 6.25
C ASN A 97 14.36 -0.12 6.52
N ASP A 98 14.89 -1.31 6.83
CA ASP A 98 14.13 -2.50 7.22
C ASP A 98 13.35 -2.31 8.53
N ILE A 99 13.97 -1.69 9.55
CA ILE A 99 13.32 -1.44 10.85
C ILE A 99 12.22 -0.40 10.71
N ASN A 100 12.48 0.70 9.99
CA ASN A 100 11.46 1.70 9.71
C ASN A 100 10.25 1.11 8.95
N PHE A 101 10.52 0.27 7.98
CA PHE A 101 9.47 -0.46 7.25
C PHE A 101 8.61 -1.31 8.20
N LEU A 102 9.23 -2.09 9.10
CA LEU A 102 8.50 -2.94 10.04
C LEU A 102 7.68 -2.14 11.06
N ILE A 103 8.24 -1.04 11.61
CA ILE A 103 7.52 -0.17 12.54
C ILE A 103 6.31 0.46 11.83
N THR A 104 6.52 1.04 10.67
CA THR A 104 5.43 1.66 9.89
C THR A 104 4.36 0.64 9.52
N LEU A 105 4.75 -0.55 9.06
CA LEU A 105 3.84 -1.65 8.75
C LEU A 105 3.00 -2.04 9.99
N ALA A 106 3.65 -2.25 11.13
CA ALA A 106 2.97 -2.63 12.37
C ALA A 106 1.96 -1.54 12.80
N CYS A 107 2.37 -0.27 12.79
CA CYS A 107 1.48 0.84 13.07
C CYS A 107 0.30 0.90 12.09
N MET A 108 0.56 0.80 10.79
CA MET A 108 -0.50 0.78 9.76
C MET A 108 -1.50 -0.35 9.98
N VAL A 109 -1.03 -1.55 10.33
CA VAL A 109 -1.91 -2.69 10.61
C VAL A 109 -2.79 -2.41 11.84
N VAL A 110 -2.21 -1.94 12.93
CA VAL A 110 -2.94 -1.64 14.17
C VAL A 110 -4.01 -0.58 13.93
N PHE A 111 -3.64 0.54 13.29
CA PHE A 111 -4.60 1.61 12.98
C PHE A 111 -5.66 1.17 11.97
N SER A 112 -5.30 0.39 10.95
CA SER A 112 -6.26 -0.15 9.97
C SER A 112 -7.27 -1.08 10.62
N LEU A 113 -6.86 -1.92 11.57
CA LEU A 113 -7.76 -2.77 12.35
C LEU A 113 -8.70 -1.93 13.23
N GLY A 114 -8.19 -0.86 13.85
CA GLY A 114 -9.00 0.11 14.59
C GLY A 114 -10.05 0.78 13.72
N LEU A 115 -9.64 1.30 12.55
CA LEU A 115 -10.55 1.90 11.57
C LEU A 115 -11.58 0.89 11.06
N TYR A 116 -11.16 -0.33 10.76
CA TYR A 116 -12.08 -1.40 10.35
C TYR A 116 -13.17 -1.63 11.41
N LYS A 117 -12.76 -1.76 12.67
CA LYS A 117 -13.71 -1.95 13.78
C LYS A 117 -14.69 -0.79 13.91
N ILE A 118 -14.25 0.45 13.73
CA ILE A 118 -15.11 1.66 13.79
C ILE A 118 -16.07 1.70 12.59
N LEU A 119 -15.58 1.41 11.40
CA LEU A 119 -16.34 1.53 10.16
C LEU A 119 -17.36 0.41 9.99
N PHE A 120 -17.02 -0.83 10.37
CA PHE A 120 -17.81 -2.02 10.11
C PHE A 120 -18.49 -2.61 11.36
N SER A 121 -18.41 -1.96 12.53
CA SER A 121 -18.97 -2.48 13.80
C SER A 121 -20.50 -2.43 13.91
N SER A 122 -21.20 -1.81 12.98
CA SER A 122 -22.68 -1.77 12.93
C SER A 122 -23.13 -1.87 11.49
N ASP A 123 -24.42 -2.20 11.27
CA ASP A 123 -25.03 -2.27 9.93
C ASP A 123 -25.13 -0.88 9.26
N LYS A 124 -23.97 -0.30 9.02
CA LYS A 124 -23.84 1.02 8.41
C LYS A 124 -24.02 0.92 6.90
N SER A 125 -24.74 1.89 6.33
CA SER A 125 -24.83 1.99 4.88
C SER A 125 -23.47 2.29 4.26
N ILE A 126 -23.24 1.85 3.04
CA ILE A 126 -22.01 2.09 2.28
C ILE A 126 -21.69 3.58 2.20
N TYR A 127 -22.73 4.43 2.04
CA TYR A 127 -22.58 5.90 2.02
C TYR A 127 -21.98 6.44 3.31
N LEU A 128 -22.37 5.87 4.44
CA LEU A 128 -21.85 6.28 5.76
C LEU A 128 -20.40 5.85 5.93
N ILE A 129 -20.03 4.66 5.44
CA ILE A 129 -18.64 4.20 5.43
C ILE A 129 -17.76 5.12 4.57
N MET A 130 -18.23 5.51 3.38
CA MET A 130 -17.53 6.47 2.51
C MET A 130 -17.38 7.84 3.17
N LEU A 131 -18.45 8.35 3.79
CA LEU A 131 -18.43 9.64 4.49
C LEU A 131 -17.46 9.62 5.67
N LEU A 132 -17.49 8.56 6.48
CA LEU A 132 -16.55 8.39 7.59
C LEU A 132 -15.11 8.26 7.07
N GLY A 133 -14.88 7.55 5.98
CA GLY A 133 -13.57 7.45 5.33
C GLY A 133 -13.03 8.82 4.90
N LEU A 134 -13.87 9.66 4.28
CA LEU A 134 -13.52 11.03 3.92
C LEU A 134 -13.18 11.87 5.15
N ILE A 135 -13.97 11.77 6.23
CA ILE A 135 -13.73 12.50 7.48
C ILE A 135 -12.41 12.07 8.11
N PHE A 136 -12.15 10.77 8.22
CA PHE A 136 -10.87 10.28 8.75
C PHE A 136 -9.69 10.66 7.85
N GLY A 137 -9.84 10.57 6.53
CA GLY A 137 -8.81 10.98 5.58
C GLY A 137 -8.44 12.46 5.73
N THR A 138 -9.44 13.35 5.81
CA THR A 138 -9.20 14.79 6.02
C THR A 138 -8.61 15.07 7.39
N LEU A 139 -9.06 14.39 8.44
CA LEU A 139 -8.52 14.52 9.79
C LEU A 139 -7.04 14.10 9.83
N PHE A 140 -6.69 12.96 9.26
CA PHE A 140 -5.30 12.49 9.22
C PHE A 140 -4.42 13.42 8.40
N SER A 141 -4.91 13.89 7.25
CA SER A 141 -4.18 14.85 6.41
C SER A 141 -3.93 16.17 7.15
N THR A 142 -4.94 16.69 7.86
CA THR A 142 -4.80 17.92 8.64
C THR A 142 -3.81 17.76 9.79
N LEU A 143 -3.85 16.62 10.50
CA LEU A 143 -2.89 16.33 11.57
C LEU A 143 -1.48 16.13 11.01
N SER A 144 -1.32 15.48 9.84
CA SER A 144 -0.03 15.36 9.16
C SER A 144 0.56 16.74 8.87
N SER A 145 -0.24 17.60 8.22
CA SER A 145 0.18 18.98 7.91
C SER A 145 0.52 19.79 9.16
N PHE A 146 -0.16 19.55 10.26
CA PHE A 146 0.19 20.20 11.54
C PHE A 146 1.59 19.77 12.01
N PHE A 147 1.91 18.47 12.00
CA PHE A 147 3.25 18.00 12.35
C PHE A 147 4.31 18.50 11.36
N GLU A 148 4.01 18.53 10.06
CA GLU A 148 4.91 19.03 9.02
C GLU A 148 5.33 20.49 9.23
N ILE A 149 4.43 21.33 9.74
CA ILE A 149 4.75 22.73 10.06
C ILE A 149 5.66 22.84 11.30
N LEU A 150 5.59 21.89 12.22
CA LEU A 150 6.39 21.88 13.45
C LEU A 150 7.78 21.25 13.26
N ILE A 151 7.99 20.52 12.17
CA ILE A 151 9.24 19.85 11.85
C ILE A 151 10.20 20.87 11.22
N ASP A 152 11.50 20.69 11.47
CA ASP A 152 12.54 21.50 10.83
C ASP A 152 12.48 21.35 9.30
N PRO A 153 12.62 22.42 8.51
CA PRO A 153 12.56 22.37 7.05
C PRO A 153 13.49 21.33 6.41
N ASP A 154 14.68 21.12 6.95
CA ASP A 154 15.62 20.12 6.46
C ASP A 154 15.13 18.69 6.68
N GLU A 155 14.46 18.44 7.82
CA GLU A 155 13.83 17.15 8.13
C GLU A 155 12.57 16.92 7.29
N PHE A 156 11.82 17.98 7.00
CA PHE A 156 10.65 17.92 6.14
C PHE A 156 10.98 17.43 4.73
N MET A 157 12.12 17.86 4.17
CA MET A 157 12.59 17.39 2.86
C MET A 157 12.76 15.86 2.81
N ILE A 158 13.18 15.25 3.92
CA ILE A 158 13.32 13.78 4.02
C ILE A 158 11.95 13.11 4.01
N ILE A 159 10.98 13.66 4.73
CA ILE A 159 9.59 13.17 4.72
C ILE A 159 9.03 13.28 3.29
N GLN A 160 9.17 14.44 2.67
CA GLN A 160 8.67 14.70 1.32
C GLN A 160 9.22 13.70 0.30
N GLY A 161 10.50 13.32 0.41
CA GLY A 161 11.09 12.26 -0.42
C GLY A 161 10.44 10.88 -0.24
N ARG A 162 9.88 10.59 0.94
CA ARG A 162 9.17 9.34 1.25
C ARG A 162 7.68 9.36 0.86
N MET A 163 7.11 10.56 0.71
CA MET A 163 5.72 10.75 0.27
C MET A 163 5.52 10.36 -1.18
N PHE A 164 6.52 10.56 -2.02
CA PHE A 164 6.47 10.15 -3.41
C PHE A 164 6.88 8.69 -3.54
N ALA A 165 5.93 7.84 -3.94
CA ALA A 165 6.23 6.46 -4.26
C ALA A 165 7.22 6.44 -5.44
N SER A 166 8.47 6.11 -5.15
CA SER A 166 9.53 5.98 -6.15
C SER A 166 10.09 4.57 -6.12
N PHE A 167 10.30 4.02 -7.32
CA PHE A 167 10.96 2.74 -7.50
C PHE A 167 12.44 2.89 -7.91
N ASP A 168 12.99 4.12 -7.89
CA ASP A 168 14.35 4.38 -8.36
C ASP A 168 15.42 3.79 -7.44
N ASN A 169 15.17 3.79 -6.13
CA ASN A 169 16.09 3.28 -5.11
C ASN A 169 15.41 2.20 -4.27
N VAL A 170 15.33 0.99 -4.80
CA VAL A 170 14.77 -0.16 -4.09
C VAL A 170 15.86 -0.82 -3.25
N ALA A 171 15.76 -0.71 -1.92
CA ALA A 171 16.62 -1.43 -1.00
C ALA A 171 16.27 -2.93 -1.03
N PHE A 172 17.25 -3.78 -1.30
CA PHE A 172 17.06 -5.23 -1.39
C PHE A 172 16.48 -5.81 -0.09
N ASP A 173 16.98 -5.35 1.07
CA ASP A 173 16.55 -5.83 2.39
C ASP A 173 15.06 -5.55 2.63
N VAL A 174 14.60 -4.34 2.29
CA VAL A 174 13.18 -3.95 2.41
C VAL A 174 12.31 -4.73 1.43
N LEU A 175 12.79 -4.93 0.20
CA LEU A 175 12.07 -5.72 -0.80
C LEU A 175 11.92 -7.18 -0.36
N ALA A 176 12.97 -7.79 0.18
CA ALA A 176 12.94 -9.15 0.69
C ALA A 176 11.92 -9.29 1.85
N LEU A 177 11.93 -8.35 2.80
CA LEU A 177 10.92 -8.30 3.88
C LEU A 177 9.51 -8.14 3.34
N ALA A 178 9.29 -7.24 2.37
CA ALA A 178 7.99 -7.03 1.74
C ALA A 178 7.49 -8.33 1.08
N TYR A 179 8.37 -9.07 0.40
CA TYR A 179 8.01 -10.37 -0.19
C TYR A 179 7.59 -11.39 0.88
N ILE A 180 8.35 -11.50 1.97
CA ILE A 180 8.03 -12.43 3.07
C ILE A 180 6.66 -12.08 3.69
N VAL A 181 6.45 -10.82 4.04
CA VAL A 181 5.19 -10.35 4.64
C VAL A 181 4.01 -10.58 3.69
N THR A 182 4.19 -10.27 2.42
CA THR A 182 3.17 -10.48 1.40
C THR A 182 2.84 -11.96 1.23
N LEU A 183 3.85 -12.82 1.17
CA LEU A 183 3.66 -14.27 1.04
C LEU A 183 2.91 -14.84 2.24
N LEU A 184 3.26 -14.45 3.46
CA LEU A 184 2.54 -14.84 4.67
C LEU A 184 1.09 -14.36 4.66
N SER A 185 0.86 -13.10 4.23
CA SER A 185 -0.47 -12.53 4.08
C SER A 185 -1.29 -13.30 3.03
N PHE A 186 -0.68 -13.70 1.92
CA PHE A 186 -1.33 -14.50 0.88
C PHE A 186 -1.75 -15.88 1.39
N ILE A 187 -0.86 -16.59 2.10
CA ILE A 187 -1.18 -17.90 2.69
C ILE A 187 -2.40 -17.78 3.59
N TRP A 188 -2.46 -16.69 4.37
CA TRP A 188 -3.58 -16.43 5.27
C TRP A 188 -4.86 -16.09 4.50
N ILE A 189 -4.80 -15.23 3.49
CA ILE A 189 -5.93 -14.84 2.64
C ILE A 189 -6.50 -16.05 1.90
N PHE A 190 -5.65 -16.92 1.31
CA PHE A 190 -6.10 -18.11 0.60
C PHE A 190 -6.96 -19.04 1.48
N ARG A 191 -6.63 -19.13 2.77
CA ARG A 191 -7.43 -19.92 3.71
C ARG A 191 -8.86 -19.38 3.86
N TYR A 192 -9.05 -18.07 3.70
CA TYR A 192 -10.34 -17.39 3.86
C TYR A 192 -11.05 -17.07 2.54
N MET A 193 -10.43 -17.31 1.39
CA MET A 193 -11.02 -17.02 0.07
C MET A 193 -12.39 -17.70 -0.13
N LYS A 194 -12.57 -18.89 0.39
CA LYS A 194 -13.84 -19.63 0.32
C LYS A 194 -15.03 -18.89 0.95
N PHE A 195 -14.78 -17.93 1.83
CA PHE A 195 -15.82 -17.11 2.45
C PHE A 195 -16.13 -15.83 1.66
N LEU A 196 -15.29 -15.47 0.71
CA LEU A 196 -15.50 -14.28 -0.15
C LEU A 196 -16.55 -14.55 -1.24
N ASP A 197 -16.67 -15.78 -1.72
CA ASP A 197 -17.64 -16.13 -2.76
C ASP A 197 -19.10 -15.93 -2.30
N PRO A 198 -19.53 -16.45 -1.12
CA PRO A 198 -20.85 -16.17 -0.59
C PRO A 198 -21.09 -14.67 -0.32
N LEU A 199 -20.09 -13.96 0.22
CA LEU A 199 -20.19 -12.53 0.48
C LEU A 199 -20.42 -11.69 -0.78
N SER A 200 -19.90 -12.14 -1.93
CA SER A 200 -20.11 -11.47 -3.22
C SER A 200 -21.56 -11.51 -3.71
N LEU A 201 -22.39 -12.43 -3.20
CA LEU A 201 -23.81 -12.57 -3.52
C LEU A 201 -24.70 -11.65 -2.68
N GLY A 202 -24.13 -10.93 -1.71
CA GLY A 202 -24.85 -10.05 -0.80
C GLY A 202 -25.10 -10.68 0.57
N LYS A 203 -25.23 -9.79 1.58
CA LYS A 203 -25.32 -10.18 3.00
C LYS A 203 -26.54 -11.07 3.31
N ASP A 204 -27.65 -10.85 2.61
CA ASP A 204 -28.90 -11.58 2.84
C ASP A 204 -28.86 -13.03 2.33
N LEU A 205 -28.02 -13.32 1.33
CA LEU A 205 -27.85 -14.68 0.78
C LEU A 205 -26.69 -15.45 1.43
N SER A 206 -25.81 -14.77 2.15
CA SER A 206 -24.64 -15.39 2.80
C SER A 206 -24.95 -15.99 4.18
N ILE A 207 -26.17 -15.78 4.73
CA ILE A 207 -26.59 -16.24 6.07
C ILE A 207 -27.35 -17.57 5.98
N ASN A 208 -27.76 -18.00 4.79
CA ASN A 208 -28.35 -19.30 4.52
C ASN A 208 -27.31 -20.22 3.85
#